data_dc164d13246477ef1df99d11d4e44aef
#
_entry.id   dc164d13246477ef1df99d11d4e44aef
#
_cell.length_a   1.000
_cell.length_b   1.000
_cell.length_c   1.000
_cell.angle_alpha   90.00
_cell.angle_beta   90.00
_cell.angle_gamma   90.00
#
_symmetry.space_group_name_H-M   'P 1'
#
loop_
_entity.id
_entity.type
_entity.pdbx_description
1 polymer ?
#
loop_
_entity_poly.entity_id
_entity_poly.type
_entity_poly.pdbx_seq_one_letter_code
_entity_poly.pdbx_strand_id
1 'polypeptide(L)'
;MGEFKQPQSEKEFSENFSQLKPLMSETEAHYESSRCLFCYDAPCVNACPTGIDIPLFIRQINSKNDLGAAKTIYDSNYFGYACGKVCPTEVLCEGACVYNNTDVKPIEIGRLQTFATGKAIASDKKFYSIPKSNGKKVAVIGAGPAGIGCACELRLHGFDVDVFEAKEKPSGLTVHGVAPYKITNAEALDEMEYLQKQFGYKVYYNKIISSKEDIIHLEKNYDAIFIGIGLGKTSDLKIKGEELENVFVEQEFYGDSF
;
A
#
# COMPACT_ATOMS: atom_id res chain seq x y z
N MET A 1 4.63 20.12 28.95
CA MET A 1 5.30 19.06 28.13
C MET A 1 5.81 18.03 29.12
N GLY A 2 5.39 16.76 29.01
CA GLY A 2 5.93 15.69 29.85
C GLY A 2 7.39 15.46 29.52
N GLU A 3 8.23 15.15 30.54
CA GLU A 3 9.61 14.74 30.28
C GLU A 3 9.60 13.41 29.50
N PHE A 4 10.29 13.40 28.36
CA PHE A 4 10.53 12.16 27.63
C PHE A 4 11.43 11.26 28.49
N LYS A 5 10.93 10.08 28.85
CA LYS A 5 11.73 9.04 29.50
C LYS A 5 12.18 8.06 28.43
N GLN A 6 13.50 7.94 28.27
CA GLN A 6 14.08 6.95 27.37
C GLN A 6 13.67 5.54 27.83
N PRO A 7 13.18 4.67 26.92
CA PRO A 7 12.89 3.28 27.22
C PRO A 7 14.14 2.57 27.76
N GLN A 8 13.97 1.74 28.80
CA GLN A 8 15.08 1.09 29.49
C GLN A 8 15.14 -0.43 29.24
N SER A 9 14.16 -0.97 28.52
CA SER A 9 14.11 -2.39 28.18
C SER A 9 13.61 -2.61 26.75
N GLU A 10 13.99 -3.75 26.14
CA GLU A 10 13.48 -4.15 24.84
C GLU A 10 11.94 -4.24 24.81
N LYS A 11 11.34 -4.61 25.92
CA LYS A 11 9.87 -4.65 26.06
C LYS A 11 9.26 -3.26 25.93
N GLU A 12 9.81 -2.27 26.64
CA GLU A 12 9.34 -0.87 26.53
C GLU A 12 9.59 -0.30 25.14
N PHE A 13 10.70 -0.65 24.48
CA PHE A 13 10.93 -0.30 23.09
C PHE A 13 9.86 -0.90 22.18
N SER A 14 9.56 -2.19 22.30
CA SER A 14 8.55 -2.87 21.50
C SER A 14 7.16 -2.29 21.71
N GLU A 15 6.81 -1.92 22.95
CA GLU A 15 5.53 -1.29 23.27
C GLU A 15 5.43 0.13 22.68
N ASN A 16 6.50 0.94 22.80
CA ASN A 16 6.53 2.30 22.28
C ASN A 16 6.56 2.39 20.74
N PHE A 17 7.12 1.38 20.07
CA PHE A 17 7.19 1.28 18.63
C PHE A 17 6.25 0.21 18.05
N SER A 18 5.24 -0.19 18.82
CA SER A 18 4.18 -1.06 18.31
C SER A 18 3.44 -0.42 17.13
N GLN A 19 2.83 -1.26 16.30
CA GLN A 19 2.11 -0.77 15.12
C GLN A 19 0.98 0.18 15.49
N LEU A 20 0.94 1.33 14.83
CA LEU A 20 -0.09 2.37 15.02
C LEU A 20 -1.50 1.84 14.72
N LYS A 21 -1.62 0.99 13.71
CA LYS A 21 -2.88 0.34 13.31
C LYS A 21 -2.69 -1.19 13.36
N PRO A 22 -2.75 -1.83 14.54
CA PRO A 22 -2.60 -3.27 14.66
C PRO A 22 -3.75 -4.00 13.96
N LEU A 23 -3.47 -5.23 13.50
CA LEU A 23 -4.50 -6.07 12.90
C LEU A 23 -5.65 -6.32 13.89
N MET A 24 -6.87 -6.33 13.36
CA MET A 24 -8.05 -6.76 14.12
C MET A 24 -8.12 -8.27 14.20
N SER A 25 -8.55 -8.78 15.35
CA SER A 25 -9.08 -10.13 15.47
C SER A 25 -10.41 -10.24 14.73
N GLU A 26 -10.87 -11.48 14.48
CA GLU A 26 -12.18 -11.70 13.86
C GLU A 26 -13.34 -11.09 14.66
N THR A 27 -13.25 -11.16 15.99
CA THR A 27 -14.27 -10.60 16.89
C THR A 27 -14.29 -9.08 16.80
N GLU A 28 -13.12 -8.43 16.82
CA GLU A 28 -13.02 -6.97 16.68
C GLU A 28 -13.53 -6.50 15.31
N ALA A 29 -13.12 -7.17 14.23
CA ALA A 29 -13.56 -6.81 12.89
C ALA A 29 -15.09 -6.98 12.70
N HIS A 30 -15.66 -8.05 13.25
CA HIS A 30 -17.10 -8.24 13.22
C HIS A 30 -17.85 -7.18 14.03
N TYR A 31 -17.37 -6.89 15.25
CA TYR A 31 -17.96 -5.84 16.08
C TYR A 31 -17.87 -4.48 15.40
N GLU A 32 -16.69 -4.10 14.91
CA GLU A 32 -16.48 -2.79 14.27
C GLU A 32 -17.28 -2.65 12.96
N SER A 33 -17.38 -3.73 12.17
CA SER A 33 -18.20 -3.73 10.95
C SER A 33 -19.69 -3.61 11.24
N SER A 34 -20.17 -4.12 12.39
CA SER A 34 -21.59 -4.02 12.80
C SER A 34 -22.01 -2.60 13.18
N ARG A 35 -21.05 -1.73 13.52
CA ARG A 35 -21.30 -0.31 13.82
C ARG A 35 -21.59 0.51 12.56
N CYS A 36 -21.18 0.03 11.37
CA CYS A 36 -21.36 0.78 10.12
C CYS A 36 -22.85 0.96 9.80
N LEU A 37 -23.23 2.18 9.42
CA LEU A 37 -24.61 2.52 9.04
C LEU A 37 -24.95 2.13 7.59
N PHE A 38 -23.97 1.69 6.81
CA PHE A 38 -24.14 1.32 5.40
C PHE A 38 -24.82 2.43 4.57
N CYS A 39 -24.36 3.67 4.72
CA CYS A 39 -24.93 4.84 4.09
C CYS A 39 -25.07 4.66 2.57
N TYR A 40 -26.20 5.12 1.98
CA TYR A 40 -26.40 5.09 0.54
C TYR A 40 -25.46 6.05 -0.19
N ASP A 41 -25.47 7.34 0.21
CA ASP A 41 -24.54 8.37 -0.30
C ASP A 41 -23.32 8.44 0.61
N ALA A 42 -22.54 7.38 0.66
CA ALA A 42 -21.45 7.20 1.61
C ALA A 42 -20.34 8.23 1.44
N PRO A 43 -20.20 9.23 2.35
CA PRO A 43 -19.15 10.24 2.24
C PRO A 43 -17.74 9.64 2.28
N CYS A 44 -17.57 8.51 2.97
CA CYS A 44 -16.30 7.79 3.03
C CYS A 44 -15.85 7.26 1.65
N VAL A 45 -16.77 6.87 0.77
CA VAL A 45 -16.46 6.47 -0.62
C VAL A 45 -15.97 7.68 -1.42
N ASN A 46 -16.67 8.80 -1.31
CA ASN A 46 -16.30 10.03 -2.02
C ASN A 46 -14.95 10.59 -1.55
N ALA A 47 -14.60 10.38 -0.28
CA ALA A 47 -13.33 10.80 0.29
C ALA A 47 -12.17 9.82 -0.02
N CYS A 48 -12.46 8.61 -0.50
CA CYS A 48 -11.44 7.64 -0.89
C CYS A 48 -10.87 7.98 -2.27
N PRO A 49 -9.56 8.25 -2.42
CA PRO A 49 -8.99 8.61 -3.74
C PRO A 49 -9.15 7.53 -4.81
N THR A 50 -9.28 6.26 -4.42
CA THR A 50 -9.47 5.12 -5.34
C THR A 50 -10.94 4.69 -5.43
N GLY A 51 -11.84 5.33 -4.69
CA GLY A 51 -13.29 5.07 -4.78
C GLY A 51 -13.72 3.67 -4.34
N ILE A 52 -13.04 3.08 -3.34
CA ILE A 52 -13.42 1.77 -2.81
C ILE A 52 -14.86 1.81 -2.29
N ASP A 53 -15.68 0.83 -2.66
CA ASP A 53 -17.04 0.68 -2.08
C ASP A 53 -16.94 0.24 -0.62
N ILE A 54 -16.75 1.23 0.25
CA ILE A 54 -16.52 1.03 1.69
C ILE A 54 -17.72 0.39 2.38
N PRO A 55 -18.97 0.86 2.18
CA PRO A 55 -20.14 0.19 2.76
C PRO A 55 -20.27 -1.27 2.35
N LEU A 56 -19.95 -1.60 1.10
CA LEU A 56 -20.05 -2.97 0.59
C LEU A 56 -19.03 -3.88 1.26
N PHE A 57 -17.73 -3.50 1.29
CA PHE A 57 -16.74 -4.39 1.89
C PHE A 57 -16.94 -4.55 3.40
N ILE A 58 -17.38 -3.49 4.11
CA ILE A 58 -17.71 -3.60 5.55
C ILE A 58 -18.90 -4.51 5.76
N ARG A 59 -19.94 -4.43 4.92
CA ARG A 59 -21.10 -5.34 4.98
C ARG A 59 -20.68 -6.80 4.73
N GLN A 60 -19.74 -7.02 3.82
CA GLN A 60 -19.19 -8.35 3.55
C GLN A 60 -18.43 -8.90 4.76
N ILE A 61 -17.62 -8.09 5.45
CA ILE A 61 -16.98 -8.49 6.72
C ILE A 61 -18.06 -8.84 7.77
N ASN A 62 -19.05 -7.98 7.93
CA ASN A 62 -20.14 -8.20 8.88
C ASN A 62 -20.89 -9.52 8.63
N SER A 63 -21.04 -9.90 7.37
CA SER A 63 -21.66 -11.18 6.98
C SER A 63 -20.67 -12.36 6.91
N LYS A 64 -19.44 -12.20 7.42
CA LYS A 64 -18.36 -13.21 7.40
C LYS A 64 -17.91 -13.63 6.00
N ASN A 65 -18.07 -12.74 5.03
CA ASN A 65 -17.54 -12.90 3.68
C ASN A 65 -16.25 -12.08 3.51
N ASP A 66 -15.23 -12.38 4.32
CA ASP A 66 -13.97 -11.62 4.38
C ASP A 66 -13.22 -11.61 3.05
N LEU A 67 -13.25 -12.74 2.32
CA LEU A 67 -12.61 -12.82 0.99
C LEU A 67 -13.39 -12.03 -0.07
N GLY A 68 -14.72 -11.94 0.04
CA GLY A 68 -15.52 -11.04 -0.80
C GLY A 68 -15.18 -9.58 -0.52
N ALA A 69 -14.98 -9.22 0.75
CA ALA A 69 -14.54 -7.89 1.15
C ALA A 69 -13.17 -7.54 0.55
N ALA A 70 -12.20 -8.46 0.65
CA ALA A 70 -10.88 -8.29 0.03
C ALA A 70 -10.99 -8.08 -1.49
N LYS A 71 -11.83 -8.87 -2.17
CA LYS A 71 -12.06 -8.71 -3.62
C LYS A 71 -12.60 -7.33 -3.97
N THR A 72 -13.61 -6.84 -3.22
CA THR A 72 -14.19 -5.51 -3.40
C THR A 72 -13.12 -4.41 -3.24
N ILE A 73 -12.22 -4.55 -2.27
CA ILE A 73 -11.11 -3.62 -2.06
C ILE A 73 -10.13 -3.68 -3.23
N TYR A 74 -9.67 -4.87 -3.60
CA TYR A 74 -8.67 -5.05 -4.67
C TYR A 74 -9.18 -4.63 -6.05
N ASP A 75 -10.48 -4.68 -6.32
CA ASP A 75 -11.07 -4.21 -7.57
C ASP A 75 -10.93 -2.69 -7.77
N SER A 76 -10.69 -1.95 -6.68
CA SER A 76 -10.48 -0.49 -6.72
C SER A 76 -9.06 -0.09 -6.34
N ASN A 77 -8.33 -0.93 -5.61
CA ASN A 77 -6.99 -0.62 -5.11
C ASN A 77 -6.17 -1.88 -4.85
N TYR A 78 -5.21 -2.16 -5.72
CA TYR A 78 -4.30 -3.31 -5.59
C TYR A 78 -3.43 -3.29 -4.33
N PHE A 79 -3.20 -2.13 -3.72
CA PHE A 79 -2.46 -1.96 -2.46
C PHE A 79 -3.40 -1.84 -1.26
N GLY A 80 -4.44 -2.66 -1.23
CA GLY A 80 -5.47 -2.59 -0.21
C GLY A 80 -4.93 -2.76 1.22
N TYR A 81 -3.95 -3.63 1.42
CA TYR A 81 -3.33 -3.88 2.72
C TYR A 81 -2.48 -2.69 3.16
N ALA A 82 -1.50 -2.28 2.35
CA ALA A 82 -0.62 -1.16 2.65
C ALA A 82 -1.43 0.14 2.84
N CYS A 83 -2.41 0.43 1.97
CA CYS A 83 -3.26 1.59 2.12
C CYS A 83 -4.04 1.60 3.44
N GLY A 84 -4.55 0.46 3.90
CA GLY A 84 -5.22 0.37 5.20
C GLY A 84 -4.34 0.77 6.39
N LYS A 85 -3.03 0.51 6.27
CA LYS A 85 -2.02 0.84 7.28
C LYS A 85 -1.52 2.29 7.21
N VAL A 86 -1.17 2.77 6.00
CA VAL A 86 -0.40 4.01 5.84
C VAL A 86 -1.22 5.21 5.36
N CYS A 87 -2.41 4.98 4.80
CA CYS A 87 -3.29 6.06 4.35
C CYS A 87 -3.70 6.95 5.53
N PRO A 88 -3.72 8.28 5.39
CA PRO A 88 -4.21 9.19 6.41
C PRO A 88 -5.75 9.15 6.46
N THR A 89 -6.28 8.02 6.95
CA THR A 89 -7.73 7.74 6.95
C THR A 89 -8.52 8.75 7.75
N GLU A 90 -7.90 9.38 8.76
CA GLU A 90 -8.47 10.41 9.63
C GLU A 90 -8.83 11.72 8.90
N VAL A 91 -8.21 11.99 7.76
CA VAL A 91 -8.54 13.15 6.89
C VAL A 91 -9.20 12.73 5.58
N LEU A 92 -9.35 11.43 5.36
CA LEU A 92 -10.01 10.85 4.19
C LEU A 92 -11.28 10.10 4.59
N CYS A 93 -11.33 8.78 4.39
CA CYS A 93 -12.55 7.98 4.57
C CYS A 93 -13.07 7.98 6.02
N GLU A 94 -12.22 7.81 7.02
CA GLU A 94 -12.61 7.87 8.43
C GLU A 94 -12.99 9.29 8.85
N GLY A 95 -12.23 10.31 8.36
CA GLY A 95 -12.55 11.72 8.57
C GLY A 95 -13.89 12.15 7.97
N ALA A 96 -14.32 11.51 6.87
CA ALA A 96 -15.60 11.75 6.23
C ALA A 96 -16.75 10.90 6.81
N CYS A 97 -16.48 10.01 7.76
CA CYS A 97 -17.51 9.17 8.36
C CYS A 97 -18.59 10.03 9.03
N VAL A 98 -19.87 9.70 8.80
CA VAL A 98 -21.00 10.45 9.36
C VAL A 98 -21.00 10.49 10.88
N TYR A 99 -20.35 9.56 11.56
CA TYR A 99 -20.18 9.58 13.01
C TYR A 99 -19.37 10.79 13.51
N ASN A 100 -18.54 11.40 12.69
CA ASN A 100 -17.84 12.63 13.04
C ASN A 100 -18.76 13.84 13.24
N ASN A 101 -20.02 13.75 12.80
CA ASN A 101 -21.05 14.76 13.07
C ASN A 101 -21.74 14.54 14.43
N THR A 102 -21.31 13.56 15.20
CA THR A 102 -21.81 13.17 16.51
C THR A 102 -20.63 12.88 17.43
N ASP A 103 -20.89 12.69 18.73
CA ASP A 103 -19.85 12.32 19.71
C ASP A 103 -19.51 10.81 19.68
N VAL A 104 -19.61 10.18 18.51
CA VAL A 104 -19.33 8.77 18.31
C VAL A 104 -18.06 8.59 17.47
N LYS A 105 -17.15 7.73 17.94
CA LYS A 105 -15.93 7.39 17.20
C LYS A 105 -16.28 6.91 15.78
N PRO A 106 -15.63 7.46 14.73
CA PRO A 106 -15.82 6.98 13.35
C PRO A 106 -15.45 5.51 13.22
N ILE A 107 -15.93 4.87 12.14
CA ILE A 107 -15.57 3.49 11.82
C ILE A 107 -14.09 3.41 11.48
N GLU A 108 -13.38 2.44 12.03
CA GLU A 108 -11.97 2.16 11.76
C GLU A 108 -11.79 1.48 10.38
N ILE A 109 -12.09 2.23 9.33
CA ILE A 109 -12.17 1.74 7.95
C ILE A 109 -10.83 1.16 7.48
N GLY A 110 -9.72 1.83 7.78
CA GLY A 110 -8.38 1.35 7.42
C GLY A 110 -8.04 0.01 8.05
N ARG A 111 -8.37 -0.20 9.33
CA ARG A 111 -8.14 -1.47 10.03
C ARG A 111 -9.02 -2.60 9.49
N LEU A 112 -10.28 -2.31 9.17
CA LEU A 112 -11.19 -3.29 8.52
C LEU A 112 -10.68 -3.66 7.12
N GLN A 113 -10.17 -2.69 6.36
CA GLN A 113 -9.57 -2.91 5.05
C GLN A 113 -8.35 -3.84 5.17
N THR A 114 -7.43 -3.55 6.09
CA THR A 114 -6.25 -4.38 6.35
C THR A 114 -6.62 -5.78 6.82
N PHE A 115 -7.64 -5.92 7.66
CA PHE A 115 -8.16 -7.23 8.10
C PHE A 115 -8.59 -8.10 6.91
N ALA A 116 -9.44 -7.57 6.02
CA ALA A 116 -9.95 -8.34 4.88
C ALA A 116 -8.85 -8.72 3.89
N THR A 117 -8.00 -7.75 3.52
CA THR A 117 -6.90 -7.98 2.57
C THR A 117 -5.81 -8.88 3.15
N GLY A 118 -5.53 -8.77 4.44
CA GLY A 118 -4.63 -9.67 5.16
C GLY A 118 -5.09 -11.13 5.13
N LYS A 119 -6.40 -11.40 5.26
CA LYS A 119 -6.95 -12.74 5.08
C LYS A 119 -6.76 -13.29 3.66
N ALA A 120 -6.89 -12.43 2.65
CA ALA A 120 -6.66 -12.84 1.26
C ALA A 120 -5.18 -13.19 1.00
N ILE A 121 -4.26 -12.38 1.51
CA ILE A 121 -2.81 -12.62 1.42
C ILE A 121 -2.46 -13.92 2.15
N ALA A 122 -2.89 -14.09 3.41
CA ALA A 122 -2.58 -15.26 4.22
C ALA A 122 -3.12 -16.57 3.63
N SER A 123 -4.24 -16.53 2.92
CA SER A 123 -4.84 -17.70 2.25
C SER A 123 -4.36 -17.90 0.81
N ASP A 124 -3.50 -17.05 0.30
CA ASP A 124 -3.04 -17.01 -1.11
C ASP A 124 -4.22 -17.09 -2.10
N LYS A 125 -5.34 -16.42 -1.75
CA LYS A 125 -6.58 -16.50 -2.51
C LYS A 125 -6.43 -15.88 -3.89
N LYS A 126 -6.69 -16.67 -4.93
CA LYS A 126 -6.69 -16.20 -6.30
C LYS A 126 -8.03 -15.58 -6.68
N PHE A 127 -8.02 -14.29 -7.07
CA PHE A 127 -9.21 -13.54 -7.47
C PHE A 127 -9.31 -13.31 -8.97
N TYR A 128 -8.18 -13.28 -9.66
CA TYR A 128 -8.12 -12.86 -11.06
C TYR A 128 -7.70 -14.00 -11.97
N SER A 129 -8.36 -14.08 -13.12
CA SER A 129 -7.94 -14.93 -14.23
C SER A 129 -7.26 -14.06 -15.27
N ILE A 130 -5.96 -14.26 -15.44
CA ILE A 130 -5.20 -13.48 -16.41
C ILE A 130 -5.45 -14.02 -17.82
N PRO A 131 -5.88 -13.19 -18.77
CA PRO A 131 -6.11 -13.62 -20.14
C PRO A 131 -4.80 -14.03 -20.82
N LYS A 132 -4.92 -14.76 -21.95
CA LYS A 132 -3.77 -15.06 -22.80
C LYS A 132 -3.14 -13.75 -23.31
N SER A 133 -1.82 -13.79 -23.55
CA SER A 133 -1.11 -12.64 -24.11
C SER A 133 -1.77 -12.17 -25.42
N ASN A 134 -1.93 -10.87 -25.54
CA ASN A 134 -2.40 -10.20 -26.76
C ASN A 134 -1.25 -9.94 -27.76
N GLY A 135 -0.04 -10.41 -27.46
CA GLY A 135 1.17 -10.24 -28.26
C GLY A 135 1.86 -8.89 -28.08
N LYS A 136 1.36 -8.03 -27.20
CA LYS A 136 1.94 -6.73 -26.87
C LYS A 136 2.71 -6.78 -25.57
N LYS A 137 3.86 -6.09 -25.52
CA LYS A 137 4.77 -6.09 -24.39
C LYS A 137 5.03 -4.69 -23.87
N VAL A 138 4.90 -4.49 -22.55
CA VAL A 138 5.10 -3.20 -21.90
C VAL A 138 6.24 -3.27 -20.89
N ALA A 139 7.15 -2.30 -20.97
CA ALA A 139 8.17 -2.06 -19.94
C ALA A 139 7.63 -1.11 -18.88
N VAL A 140 7.76 -1.47 -17.61
CA VAL A 140 7.43 -0.61 -16.47
C VAL A 140 8.73 -0.28 -15.73
N ILE A 141 9.05 0.99 -15.57
CA ILE A 141 10.24 1.45 -14.87
C ILE A 141 9.85 1.86 -13.46
N GLY A 142 10.33 1.11 -12.46
CA GLY A 142 10.02 1.27 -11.04
C GLY A 142 8.97 0.29 -10.53
N ALA A 143 9.29 -0.47 -9.48
CA ALA A 143 8.40 -1.41 -8.79
C ALA A 143 7.76 -0.80 -7.53
N GLY A 144 7.58 0.51 -7.50
CA GLY A 144 6.76 1.21 -6.51
C GLY A 144 5.25 1.04 -6.78
N PRO A 145 4.37 1.59 -5.93
CA PRO A 145 2.93 1.43 -6.07
C PRO A 145 2.37 1.80 -7.44
N ALA A 146 2.85 2.89 -8.05
CA ALA A 146 2.41 3.31 -9.38
C ALA A 146 2.78 2.30 -10.48
N GLY A 147 4.04 1.82 -10.47
CA GLY A 147 4.50 0.85 -11.47
C GLY A 147 3.81 -0.50 -11.33
N ILE A 148 3.66 -1.00 -10.11
CA ILE A 148 2.99 -2.28 -9.87
C ILE A 148 1.49 -2.19 -10.13
N GLY A 149 0.82 -1.08 -9.74
CA GLY A 149 -0.58 -0.87 -10.11
C GLY A 149 -0.80 -0.91 -11.62
N CYS A 150 0.09 -0.24 -12.38
CA CYS A 150 0.08 -0.29 -13.84
C CYS A 150 0.33 -1.73 -14.36
N ALA A 151 1.29 -2.45 -13.78
CA ALA A 151 1.60 -3.82 -14.19
C ALA A 151 0.39 -4.76 -13.96
N CYS A 152 -0.28 -4.65 -12.82
CA CYS A 152 -1.48 -5.43 -12.52
C CYS A 152 -2.58 -5.18 -13.55
N GLU A 153 -2.88 -3.91 -13.81
CA GLU A 153 -3.92 -3.51 -14.76
C GLU A 153 -3.61 -3.98 -16.20
N LEU A 154 -2.39 -3.78 -16.65
CA LEU A 154 -1.97 -4.25 -17.98
C LEU A 154 -2.09 -5.78 -18.13
N ARG A 155 -1.76 -6.54 -17.09
CA ARG A 155 -1.92 -7.99 -17.11
C ARG A 155 -3.39 -8.43 -17.23
N LEU A 156 -4.33 -7.71 -16.62
CA LEU A 156 -5.77 -7.97 -16.80
C LEU A 156 -6.23 -7.73 -18.25
N HIS A 157 -5.53 -6.88 -19.00
CA HIS A 157 -5.79 -6.61 -20.42
C HIS A 157 -4.95 -7.48 -21.36
N GLY A 158 -4.23 -8.48 -20.85
CA GLY A 158 -3.49 -9.45 -21.64
C GLY A 158 -2.14 -8.97 -22.16
N PHE A 159 -1.63 -7.83 -21.71
CA PHE A 159 -0.28 -7.40 -22.04
C PHE A 159 0.77 -8.23 -21.30
N ASP A 160 1.89 -8.52 -21.95
CA ASP A 160 3.08 -9.02 -21.28
C ASP A 160 3.81 -7.86 -20.63
N VAL A 161 4.17 -8.01 -19.34
CA VAL A 161 4.73 -6.90 -18.56
C VAL A 161 6.05 -7.31 -17.91
N ASP A 162 7.08 -6.54 -18.19
CA ASP A 162 8.37 -6.59 -17.52
C ASP A 162 8.56 -5.30 -16.68
N VAL A 163 8.82 -5.45 -15.41
CA VAL A 163 9.06 -4.36 -14.45
C VAL A 163 10.56 -4.29 -14.17
N PHE A 164 11.16 -3.10 -14.27
CA PHE A 164 12.56 -2.85 -13.98
C PHE A 164 12.68 -2.04 -12.70
N GLU A 165 13.33 -2.60 -11.69
CA GLU A 165 13.51 -1.99 -10.38
C GLU A 165 14.99 -1.74 -10.09
N ALA A 166 15.31 -0.52 -9.70
CA ALA A 166 16.68 -0.12 -9.41
C ALA A 166 17.23 -0.76 -8.14
N LYS A 167 16.37 -0.99 -7.15
CA LYS A 167 16.72 -1.56 -5.85
C LYS A 167 16.58 -3.09 -5.84
N GLU A 168 17.02 -3.71 -4.76
CA GLU A 168 16.91 -5.16 -4.55
C GLU A 168 15.51 -5.60 -4.09
N LYS A 169 14.69 -4.68 -3.58
CA LYS A 169 13.35 -4.94 -3.07
C LYS A 169 12.33 -4.01 -3.75
N PRO A 170 11.11 -4.52 -4.04
CA PRO A 170 10.04 -3.72 -4.62
C PRO A 170 9.33 -2.87 -3.56
N SER A 171 8.18 -2.30 -3.95
CA SER A 171 7.26 -1.50 -3.13
C SER A 171 7.67 -0.03 -2.92
N GLY A 172 8.81 0.41 -3.47
CA GLY A 172 9.22 1.81 -3.43
C GLY A 172 9.20 2.39 -2.00
N LEU A 173 8.56 3.53 -1.79
CA LEU A 173 8.51 4.19 -0.48
C LEU A 173 7.86 3.34 0.63
N THR A 174 6.99 2.40 0.31
CA THR A 174 6.35 1.56 1.33
C THR A 174 7.38 0.71 2.10
N VAL A 175 8.43 0.26 1.41
CA VAL A 175 9.55 -0.48 2.02
C VAL A 175 10.73 0.43 2.39
N HIS A 176 10.97 1.48 1.58
CA HIS A 176 12.19 2.28 1.67
C HIS A 176 12.00 3.67 2.27
N GLY A 177 10.84 4.00 2.85
CA GLY A 177 10.60 5.33 3.38
C GLY A 177 9.47 5.43 4.41
N VAL A 178 8.63 4.41 4.56
CA VAL A 178 7.57 4.42 5.58
C VAL A 178 8.08 3.79 6.86
N ALA A 179 7.81 4.47 7.98
CA ALA A 179 8.23 4.02 9.30
C ALA A 179 7.62 2.65 9.68
N PRO A 180 8.40 1.73 10.28
CA PRO A 180 7.96 0.37 10.63
C PRO A 180 6.76 0.30 11.60
N TYR A 181 6.54 1.33 12.41
CA TYR A 181 5.35 1.42 13.27
C TYR A 181 4.05 1.64 12.50
N LYS A 182 4.12 2.04 11.22
CA LYS A 182 2.95 2.13 10.31
C LYS A 182 2.72 0.83 9.57
N ILE A 183 3.76 0.32 8.90
CA ILE A 183 3.76 -0.96 8.20
C ILE A 183 5.17 -1.54 8.23
N THR A 184 5.31 -2.81 8.52
CA THR A 184 6.62 -3.48 8.47
C THR A 184 7.01 -3.79 7.03
N ASN A 185 8.33 -3.90 6.78
CA ASN A 185 8.83 -4.32 5.47
C ASN A 185 8.31 -5.71 5.06
N ALA A 186 8.18 -6.62 6.02
CA ALA A 186 7.63 -7.95 5.76
C ALA A 186 6.19 -7.88 5.22
N GLU A 187 5.32 -7.13 5.89
CA GLU A 187 3.93 -6.96 5.47
C GLU A 187 3.82 -6.32 4.06
N ALA A 188 4.65 -5.31 3.79
CA ALA A 188 4.68 -4.67 2.47
C ALA A 188 5.18 -5.61 1.37
N LEU A 189 6.17 -6.43 1.66
CA LEU A 189 6.72 -7.42 0.71
C LEU A 189 5.76 -8.58 0.49
N ASP A 190 5.04 -9.04 1.52
CA ASP A 190 4.01 -10.08 1.40
C ASP A 190 2.88 -9.65 0.44
N GLU A 191 2.43 -8.38 0.53
CA GLU A 191 1.46 -7.85 -0.42
C GLU A 191 2.01 -7.81 -1.85
N MET A 192 3.27 -7.41 -2.02
CA MET A 192 3.93 -7.40 -3.33
C MET A 192 4.04 -8.79 -3.94
N GLU A 193 4.46 -9.78 -3.16
CA GLU A 193 4.55 -11.18 -3.59
C GLU A 193 3.15 -11.71 -3.96
N TYR A 194 2.15 -11.41 -3.16
CA TYR A 194 0.77 -11.78 -3.43
C TYR A 194 0.28 -11.19 -4.77
N LEU A 195 0.52 -9.89 -5.03
CA LEU A 195 0.16 -9.27 -6.30
C LEU A 195 0.91 -9.90 -7.47
N GLN A 196 2.19 -10.18 -7.33
CA GLN A 196 2.96 -10.83 -8.39
C GLN A 196 2.42 -12.23 -8.72
N LYS A 197 2.02 -13.02 -7.72
CA LYS A 197 1.36 -14.32 -7.91
C LYS A 197 -0.01 -14.19 -8.58
N GLN A 198 -0.79 -13.15 -8.24
CA GLN A 198 -2.10 -12.90 -8.85
C GLN A 198 -1.99 -12.59 -10.34
N PHE A 199 -1.08 -11.71 -10.72
CA PHE A 199 -1.05 -11.09 -12.05
C PHE A 199 0.04 -11.64 -12.97
N GLY A 200 1.10 -12.24 -12.44
CA GLY A 200 2.14 -12.93 -13.21
C GLY A 200 3.01 -12.01 -14.06
N TYR A 201 3.20 -10.74 -13.64
CA TYR A 201 4.22 -9.86 -14.23
C TYR A 201 5.63 -10.27 -13.76
N LYS A 202 6.66 -9.92 -14.53
CA LYS A 202 8.06 -10.21 -14.19
C LYS A 202 8.72 -8.96 -13.62
N VAL A 203 9.55 -9.14 -12.58
CA VAL A 203 10.34 -8.05 -12.00
C VAL A 203 11.83 -8.36 -12.16
N TYR A 204 12.58 -7.39 -12.66
CA TYR A 204 14.03 -7.42 -12.77
C TYR A 204 14.63 -6.43 -11.79
N TYR A 205 15.14 -6.95 -10.70
CA TYR A 205 15.77 -6.18 -9.62
C TYR A 205 17.19 -5.74 -9.99
N ASN A 206 17.71 -4.70 -9.28
CA ASN A 206 19.03 -4.13 -9.52
C ASN A 206 19.24 -3.70 -10.99
N LYS A 207 18.17 -3.22 -11.63
CA LYS A 207 18.15 -2.73 -13.01
C LYS A 207 17.79 -1.27 -13.06
N ILE A 208 18.82 -0.43 -13.05
CA ILE A 208 18.69 1.02 -13.18
C ILE A 208 18.50 1.34 -14.65
N ILE A 209 17.44 2.07 -14.98
CA ILE A 209 17.18 2.66 -16.30
C ILE A 209 17.40 4.16 -16.17
N SER A 210 18.56 4.66 -16.61
CA SER A 210 18.98 6.04 -16.37
C SER A 210 19.62 6.73 -17.59
N SER A 211 20.02 5.96 -18.59
CA SER A 211 20.67 6.49 -19.78
C SER A 211 19.74 6.59 -20.97
N LYS A 212 20.13 7.39 -21.97
CA LYS A 212 19.43 7.46 -23.25
C LYS A 212 19.47 6.12 -23.98
N GLU A 213 20.57 5.40 -23.86
CA GLU A 213 20.79 4.09 -24.44
C GLU A 213 19.81 3.05 -23.87
N ASP A 214 19.55 3.11 -22.56
CA ASP A 214 18.54 2.23 -21.90
C ASP A 214 17.15 2.48 -22.49
N ILE A 215 16.76 3.74 -22.65
CA ILE A 215 15.44 4.09 -23.21
C ILE A 215 15.34 3.60 -24.67
N ILE A 216 16.37 3.85 -25.50
CA ILE A 216 16.42 3.37 -26.88
C ILE A 216 16.31 1.82 -26.93
N HIS A 217 16.95 1.14 -25.97
CA HIS A 217 16.84 -0.32 -25.89
C HIS A 217 15.42 -0.76 -25.56
N LEU A 218 14.75 -0.09 -24.62
CA LEU A 218 13.36 -0.39 -24.29
C LEU A 218 12.41 -0.09 -25.45
N GLU A 219 12.57 1.03 -26.15
CA GLU A 219 11.76 1.41 -27.31
C GLU A 219 11.83 0.37 -28.46
N LYS A 220 12.96 -0.32 -28.61
CA LYS A 220 13.14 -1.37 -29.62
C LYS A 220 12.48 -2.71 -29.25
N ASN A 221 12.29 -2.98 -27.94
CA ASN A 221 11.90 -4.29 -27.44
C ASN A 221 10.50 -4.31 -26.83
N TYR A 222 9.87 -3.16 -26.64
CA TYR A 222 8.56 -3.01 -26.02
C TYR A 222 7.65 -2.12 -26.84
N ASP A 223 6.35 -2.41 -26.84
CA ASP A 223 5.32 -1.60 -27.51
C ASP A 223 5.01 -0.29 -26.78
N ALA A 224 5.24 -0.27 -25.47
CA ALA A 224 5.08 0.93 -24.63
C ALA A 224 6.00 0.88 -23.41
N ILE A 225 6.26 2.06 -22.86
CA ILE A 225 7.05 2.23 -21.64
C ILE A 225 6.22 3.04 -20.65
N PHE A 226 6.07 2.53 -19.42
CA PHE A 226 5.48 3.27 -18.30
C PHE A 226 6.59 3.69 -17.33
N ILE A 227 6.61 4.98 -16.95
CA ILE A 227 7.60 5.54 -16.03
C ILE A 227 6.95 5.76 -14.67
N GLY A 228 7.29 4.89 -13.71
CA GLY A 228 6.77 4.90 -12.32
C GLY A 228 7.87 5.01 -11.27
N ILE A 229 8.91 5.80 -11.55
CA ILE A 229 10.14 5.91 -10.73
C ILE A 229 9.96 6.68 -9.41
N GLY A 230 8.79 7.27 -9.18
CA GLY A 230 8.51 8.10 -8.01
C GLY A 230 9.15 9.49 -8.10
N LEU A 231 9.14 10.23 -6.99
CA LEU A 231 9.62 11.61 -6.93
C LEU A 231 11.14 11.72 -6.66
N GLY A 232 11.78 10.60 -6.31
CA GLY A 232 13.22 10.58 -6.02
C GLY A 232 13.58 11.26 -4.70
N LYS A 233 14.64 12.06 -4.71
CA LYS A 233 15.20 12.69 -3.51
C LYS A 233 14.25 13.73 -2.91
N THR A 234 14.15 13.73 -1.57
CA THR A 234 13.42 14.75 -0.80
C THR A 234 14.07 16.12 -0.98
N SER A 235 13.26 17.17 -0.97
CA SER A 235 13.76 18.55 -1.02
C SER A 235 14.31 18.96 0.34
N ASP A 236 15.46 19.67 0.32
CA ASP A 236 16.04 20.27 1.52
C ASP A 236 15.12 21.34 2.09
N LEU A 237 15.02 21.45 3.42
CA LEU A 237 14.24 22.48 4.11
C LEU A 237 14.89 23.84 4.04
N LYS A 238 16.19 23.91 3.73
CA LYS A 238 17.02 25.12 3.66
C LYS A 238 17.08 25.89 4.99
N ILE A 239 17.11 25.16 6.09
CA ILE A 239 17.25 25.69 7.44
C ILE A 239 18.70 25.54 7.92
N LYS A 240 19.13 26.46 8.80
CA LYS A 240 20.47 26.42 9.39
C LYS A 240 20.62 25.16 10.25
N GLY A 241 21.67 24.39 10.01
CA GLY A 241 21.97 23.15 10.74
C GLY A 241 21.53 21.89 10.01
N GLU A 242 20.87 21.99 8.87
CA GLU A 242 20.49 20.83 8.05
C GLU A 242 21.71 20.05 7.53
N GLU A 243 22.84 20.75 7.42
CA GLU A 243 24.14 20.21 6.98
C GLU A 243 24.97 19.58 8.11
N LEU A 244 24.49 19.57 9.34
CA LEU A 244 25.23 19.07 10.49
C LEU A 244 25.31 17.54 10.49
N GLU A 245 26.40 17.02 11.08
CA GLU A 245 26.57 15.59 11.34
C GLU A 245 25.41 15.07 12.21
N ASN A 246 24.87 13.88 11.87
CA ASN A 246 23.70 13.26 12.49
C ASN A 246 22.34 13.93 12.21
N VAL A 247 22.27 14.82 11.22
CA VAL A 247 21.01 15.27 10.63
C VAL A 247 20.73 14.44 9.39
N PHE A 248 19.65 13.67 9.39
CA PHE A 248 19.30 12.74 8.32
C PHE A 248 18.02 13.16 7.63
N VAL A 249 17.93 12.91 6.33
CA VAL A 249 16.67 12.96 5.61
C VAL A 249 15.84 11.72 5.98
N GLU A 250 14.54 11.91 6.24
CA GLU A 250 13.64 10.83 6.69
C GLU A 250 13.75 9.58 5.82
N GLN A 251 13.80 9.71 4.50
CA GLN A 251 13.92 8.58 3.57
C GLN A 251 15.25 7.82 3.71
N GLU A 252 16.36 8.53 3.95
CA GLU A 252 17.65 7.89 4.18
C GLU A 252 17.68 7.17 5.53
N PHE A 253 17.11 7.79 6.56
CA PHE A 253 17.03 7.20 7.89
C PHE A 253 16.23 5.89 7.91
N TYR A 254 15.06 5.85 7.27
CA TYR A 254 14.23 4.62 7.22
C TYR A 254 14.64 3.66 6.11
N GLY A 255 15.25 4.13 5.04
CA GLY A 255 15.67 3.29 3.91
C GLY A 255 16.92 2.45 4.18
N ASP A 256 17.84 2.96 4.97
CA ASP A 256 19.14 2.32 5.24
C ASP A 256 19.22 1.65 6.63
N SER A 257 18.21 1.84 7.49
CA SER A 257 18.28 1.42 8.90
C SER A 257 17.53 0.12 9.20
N PHE A 258 16.82 -0.46 8.23
CA PHE A 258 16.00 -1.68 8.44
C PHE A 258 16.10 -2.62 7.22
#